data_6f28a69edaa71a9d4109fc5ed069e9ee
#
_entry.id   6f28a69edaa71a9d4109fc5ed069e9ee
#
_cell.length_a   1.000
_cell.length_b   1.000
_cell.length_c   1.000
_cell.angle_alpha   90.00
_cell.angle_beta   90.00
_cell.angle_gamma   90.00
#
_symmetry.space_group_name_H-M   'P 1'
#
loop_
_entity.id
_entity.type
_entity.pdbx_description
1 polymer ?
#
loop_
_entity_poly.entity_id
_entity_poly.type
_entity_poly.pdbx_seq_one_letter_code
_entity_poly.pdbx_strand_id
1 'polypeptide(L)'
;VINASIDEVLVTFLETTALVILVIFLFLQNFRAVIIPCITIPVSLIGTLAVMSALGLSINTLTLFGLILAIAIVVDDAIVVVENSSRLMDTGKYTAREAVTEAMGEIVGPIVGVVLVLLAVFIPTTFISGISGQLYKQFALTIAAATVLSGFNSLTLTPALCALFLQANKEPKFFVFKA
;
A
#
# COMPACT_ATOMS: atom_id res chain seq x y z
N VAL A 1 12.94 -28.76 1.72
CA VAL A 1 12.67 -27.92 0.53
C VAL A 1 11.57 -26.90 0.84
N ILE A 2 10.40 -27.31 1.34
CA ILE A 2 9.26 -26.42 1.61
C ILE A 2 9.60 -25.35 2.68
N ASN A 3 10.23 -25.75 3.78
CA ASN A 3 10.61 -24.80 4.85
C ASN A 3 11.66 -23.78 4.38
N ALA A 4 12.64 -24.22 3.58
CA ALA A 4 13.64 -23.30 3.03
C ALA A 4 13.03 -22.23 2.09
N SER A 5 12.00 -22.63 1.31
CA SER A 5 11.29 -21.67 0.44
C SER A 5 10.44 -20.67 1.25
N ILE A 6 9.85 -21.11 2.35
CA ILE A 6 9.08 -20.23 3.25
C ILE A 6 10.01 -19.23 3.94
N ASP A 7 11.17 -19.68 4.43
CA ASP A 7 12.16 -18.82 5.08
C ASP A 7 12.72 -17.78 4.12
N GLU A 8 13.03 -18.17 2.88
CA GLU A 8 13.51 -17.25 1.83
C GLU A 8 12.46 -16.19 1.48
N VAL A 9 11.20 -16.56 1.45
CA VAL A 9 10.08 -15.64 1.23
C VAL A 9 9.91 -14.66 2.39
N LEU A 10 9.97 -15.16 3.62
CA LEU A 10 9.88 -14.29 4.80
C LEU A 10 11.03 -13.29 4.85
N VAL A 11 12.25 -13.72 4.51
CA VAL A 11 13.42 -12.84 4.42
C VAL A 11 13.21 -11.78 3.36
N THR A 12 12.83 -12.18 2.12
CA THR A 12 12.57 -11.23 1.03
C THR A 12 11.45 -10.25 1.37
N PHE A 13 10.42 -10.73 2.06
CA PHE A 13 9.31 -9.92 2.53
C PHE A 13 9.78 -8.86 3.55
N LEU A 14 10.57 -9.26 4.54
CA LEU A 14 11.12 -8.35 5.55
C LEU A 14 12.08 -7.34 4.93
N GLU A 15 12.96 -7.77 4.02
CA GLU A 15 13.89 -6.89 3.30
C GLU A 15 13.13 -5.87 2.44
N THR A 16 12.12 -6.30 1.68
CA THR A 16 11.30 -5.42 0.86
C THR A 16 10.55 -4.40 1.72
N THR A 17 9.93 -4.85 2.82
CA THR A 17 9.20 -3.98 3.74
C THR A 17 10.15 -2.96 4.39
N ALA A 18 11.33 -3.40 4.84
CA ALA A 18 12.34 -2.53 5.44
C ALA A 18 12.85 -1.48 4.44
N LEU A 19 13.13 -1.90 3.19
CA LEU A 19 13.55 -1.00 2.12
C LEU A 19 12.48 0.05 1.82
N VAL A 20 11.22 -0.36 1.72
CA VAL A 20 10.08 0.53 1.47
C VAL A 20 9.94 1.54 2.61
N ILE A 21 10.00 1.10 3.87
CA ILE A 21 9.92 2.00 5.03
C ILE A 21 11.08 3.02 5.01
N LEU A 22 12.29 2.57 4.67
CA LEU A 22 13.45 3.44 4.55
C LEU A 22 13.25 4.50 3.47
N VAL A 23 12.76 4.11 2.31
CA VAL A 23 12.46 5.03 1.20
C VAL A 23 11.40 6.04 1.62
N ILE A 24 10.30 5.60 2.23
CA ILE A 24 9.24 6.49 2.72
C ILE A 24 9.80 7.47 3.73
N PHE A 25 10.66 7.02 4.65
CA PHE A 25 11.30 7.88 5.64
C PHE A 25 12.16 8.97 4.98
N LEU A 26 12.92 8.62 3.94
CA LEU A 26 13.73 9.58 3.19
C LEU A 26 12.89 10.64 2.47
N PHE A 27 11.74 10.25 1.93
CA PHE A 27 10.86 11.17 1.19
C PHE A 27 10.00 12.04 2.12
N LEU A 28 9.34 11.45 3.10
CA LEU A 28 8.41 12.17 3.98
C LEU A 28 9.12 13.00 5.06
N GLN A 29 10.36 12.64 5.44
CA GLN A 29 11.17 13.32 6.46
C GLN A 29 10.41 13.62 7.78
N ASN A 30 9.35 12.87 8.03
CA ASN A 30 8.48 13.01 9.20
C ASN A 30 8.21 11.62 9.77
N PHE A 31 8.81 11.33 10.91
CA PHE A 31 8.70 10.01 11.56
C PHE A 31 7.24 9.60 11.82
N ARG A 32 6.37 10.57 12.14
CA ARG A 32 4.94 10.29 12.39
C ARG A 32 4.19 9.90 11.13
N ALA A 33 4.54 10.50 10.00
CA ALA A 33 3.99 10.17 8.70
C ALA A 33 4.36 8.73 8.28
N VAL A 34 5.57 8.27 8.63
CA VAL A 34 6.05 6.91 8.31
C VAL A 34 5.31 5.83 9.11
N ILE A 35 4.83 6.13 10.31
CA ILE A 35 4.06 5.18 11.13
C ILE A 35 2.80 4.71 10.39
N ILE A 36 2.19 5.58 9.59
CA ILE A 36 0.93 5.26 8.90
C ILE A 36 1.11 4.12 7.89
N PRO A 37 2.04 4.19 6.92
CA PRO A 37 2.35 3.04 6.06
C PRO A 37 2.80 1.80 6.84
N CYS A 38 3.57 1.95 7.92
CA CYS A 38 3.99 0.83 8.76
C CYS A 38 2.82 0.06 9.37
N ILE A 39 1.68 0.71 9.59
CA ILE A 39 0.45 0.06 10.07
C ILE A 39 -0.38 -0.47 8.90
N THR A 40 -0.51 0.28 7.82
CA THR A 40 -1.37 -0.09 6.69
C THR A 40 -0.84 -1.28 5.89
N ILE A 41 0.48 -1.44 5.77
CA ILE A 41 1.11 -2.57 5.08
C ILE A 41 0.72 -3.91 5.70
N PRO A 42 0.98 -4.16 7.01
CA PRO A 42 0.59 -5.41 7.64
C PRO A 42 -0.92 -5.69 7.57
N VAL A 43 -1.75 -4.68 7.76
CA VAL A 43 -3.21 -4.81 7.70
C VAL A 43 -3.66 -5.27 6.31
N SER A 44 -3.16 -4.62 5.25
CA SER A 44 -3.48 -4.98 3.86
C SER A 44 -2.99 -6.39 3.51
N LEU A 45 -1.82 -6.78 3.99
CA LEU A 45 -1.26 -8.10 3.74
C LEU A 45 -2.03 -9.22 4.44
N ILE A 46 -2.33 -9.04 5.72
CA ILE A 46 -3.14 -10.01 6.48
C ILE A 46 -4.51 -10.13 5.80
N GLY A 47 -5.10 -9.02 5.41
CA GLY A 47 -6.35 -9.01 4.64
C GLY A 47 -6.23 -9.77 3.32
N THR A 48 -5.16 -9.54 2.56
CA THR A 48 -4.93 -10.25 1.28
C THR A 48 -4.75 -11.75 1.50
N LEU A 49 -3.98 -12.16 2.50
CA LEU A 49 -3.83 -13.57 2.86
C LEU A 49 -5.15 -14.22 3.29
N ALA A 50 -5.99 -13.48 4.04
CA ALA A 50 -7.32 -13.95 4.42
C ALA A 50 -8.23 -14.15 3.21
N VAL A 51 -8.23 -13.23 2.25
CA VAL A 51 -8.99 -13.36 1.00
C VAL A 51 -8.45 -14.52 0.16
N MET A 52 -7.13 -14.67 0.04
CA MET A 52 -6.50 -15.80 -0.67
C MET A 52 -6.93 -17.14 -0.05
N SER A 53 -6.91 -17.24 1.27
CA SER A 53 -7.37 -18.42 2.00
C SER A 53 -8.84 -18.72 1.74
N ALA A 54 -9.70 -17.71 1.77
CA ALA A 54 -11.14 -17.86 1.49
C ALA A 54 -11.42 -18.29 0.04
N LEU A 55 -10.58 -17.88 -0.90
CA LEU A 55 -10.66 -18.28 -2.32
C LEU A 55 -10.00 -19.63 -2.61
N GLY A 56 -9.41 -20.29 -1.60
CA GLY A 56 -8.71 -21.57 -1.75
C GLY A 56 -7.43 -21.47 -2.58
N LEU A 57 -6.79 -20.29 -2.63
CA LEU A 57 -5.53 -20.09 -3.33
C LEU A 57 -4.38 -20.67 -2.50
N SER A 58 -3.46 -21.37 -3.16
CA SER A 58 -2.26 -21.91 -2.51
C SER A 58 -1.16 -20.87 -2.44
N ILE A 59 -0.38 -20.90 -1.35
CA ILE A 59 0.85 -20.13 -1.24
C ILE A 59 1.92 -20.87 -2.06
N ASN A 60 2.39 -20.23 -3.11
CA ASN A 60 3.46 -20.70 -3.99
C ASN A 60 4.33 -19.51 -4.43
N THR A 61 5.45 -19.78 -5.09
CA THR A 61 6.40 -18.75 -5.53
C THR A 61 5.72 -17.63 -6.31
N LEU A 62 4.74 -17.95 -7.16
CA LEU A 62 4.06 -16.97 -7.99
C LEU A 62 3.10 -16.08 -7.20
N THR A 63 2.34 -16.68 -6.25
CA THR A 63 1.47 -15.89 -5.34
C THR A 63 2.30 -15.03 -4.39
N LEU A 64 3.50 -15.46 -4.03
CA LEU A 64 4.44 -14.68 -3.22
C LEU A 64 5.01 -13.49 -4.00
N PHE A 65 5.36 -13.65 -5.26
CA PHE A 65 5.66 -12.51 -6.13
C PHE A 65 4.48 -11.56 -6.24
N GLY A 66 3.25 -12.09 -6.35
CA GLY A 66 2.04 -11.28 -6.32
C GLY A 66 1.89 -10.48 -5.03
N LEU A 67 2.20 -11.09 -3.88
CA LEU A 67 2.18 -10.41 -2.58
C LEU A 67 3.26 -9.32 -2.46
N ILE A 68 4.48 -9.57 -2.95
CA ILE A 68 5.55 -8.55 -2.97
C ILE A 68 5.14 -7.36 -3.82
N LEU A 69 4.57 -7.61 -5.01
CA LEU A 69 4.05 -6.54 -5.86
C LEU A 69 2.88 -5.81 -5.20
N ALA A 70 2.03 -6.55 -4.49
CA ALA A 70 0.93 -5.99 -3.71
C ALA A 70 1.40 -5.02 -2.63
N ILE A 71 2.53 -5.30 -1.96
CA ILE A 71 3.12 -4.37 -0.97
C ILE A 71 3.44 -3.04 -1.63
N ALA A 72 4.05 -3.06 -2.81
CA ALA A 72 4.39 -1.83 -3.54
C ALA A 72 3.13 -0.99 -3.85
N ILE A 73 2.05 -1.63 -4.31
CA ILE A 73 0.77 -0.97 -4.61
C ILE A 73 0.14 -0.39 -3.33
N VAL A 74 0.10 -1.18 -2.25
CA VAL A 74 -0.46 -0.75 -0.94
C VAL A 74 0.26 0.47 -0.39
N VAL A 75 1.58 0.47 -0.52
CA VAL A 75 2.42 1.56 -0.03
C VAL A 75 2.18 2.83 -0.82
N ASP A 76 2.10 2.72 -2.13
CA ASP A 76 1.92 3.87 -3.03
C ASP A 76 0.59 4.60 -2.72
N ASP A 77 -0.50 3.88 -2.61
CA ASP A 77 -1.80 4.42 -2.22
C ASP A 77 -1.76 5.14 -0.86
N ALA A 78 -1.10 4.53 0.14
CA ALA A 78 -0.98 5.12 1.47
C ALA A 78 -0.11 6.39 1.47
N ILE A 79 0.98 6.40 0.69
CA ILE A 79 1.88 7.56 0.56
C ILE A 79 1.12 8.75 -0.02
N VAL A 80 0.32 8.57 -1.06
CA VAL A 80 -0.44 9.65 -1.69
C VAL A 80 -1.37 10.34 -0.68
N VAL A 81 -2.06 9.58 0.18
CA VAL A 81 -2.93 10.14 1.23
C VAL A 81 -2.12 10.92 2.26
N VAL A 82 -1.02 10.34 2.74
CA VAL A 82 -0.15 10.97 3.76
C VAL A 82 0.50 12.24 3.22
N GLU A 83 1.02 12.19 2.00
CA GLU A 83 1.71 13.33 1.37
C GLU A 83 0.77 14.51 1.15
N ASN A 84 -0.42 14.28 0.57
CA ASN A 84 -1.40 15.34 0.34
C ASN A 84 -1.90 15.94 1.65
N SER A 85 -2.19 15.08 2.65
CA SER A 85 -2.61 15.55 3.97
C SER A 85 -1.53 16.40 4.65
N SER A 86 -0.26 15.95 4.60
CA SER A 86 0.88 16.69 5.15
C SER A 86 1.10 18.01 4.41
N ARG A 87 1.01 18.03 3.09
CA ARG A 87 1.12 19.23 2.26
C ARG A 87 0.10 20.30 2.65
N LEU A 88 -1.15 19.92 2.84
CA LEU A 88 -2.20 20.85 3.26
C LEU A 88 -1.98 21.35 4.69
N MET A 89 -1.53 20.51 5.61
CA MET A 89 -1.19 20.92 6.98
C MET A 89 -0.02 21.90 7.02
N ASP A 90 1.00 21.69 6.19
CA ASP A 90 2.18 22.55 6.11
C ASP A 90 1.85 23.98 5.65
N THR A 91 0.67 24.20 5.05
CA THR A 91 0.17 25.54 4.74
C THR A 91 -0.18 26.36 5.99
N GLY A 92 -0.34 25.72 7.13
CA GLY A 92 -0.74 26.34 8.40
C GLY A 92 -2.21 26.78 8.47
N LYS A 93 -3.00 26.49 7.42
CA LYS A 93 -4.42 26.88 7.33
C LYS A 93 -5.38 25.83 7.88
N TYR A 94 -4.95 24.57 7.95
CA TYR A 94 -5.77 23.41 8.26
C TYR A 94 -5.28 22.70 9.50
N THR A 95 -6.19 22.25 10.34
CA THR A 95 -5.92 21.21 11.34
C THR A 95 -5.70 19.85 10.66
N ALA A 96 -5.13 18.88 11.36
CA ALA A 96 -4.92 17.53 10.78
C ALA A 96 -6.19 16.94 10.17
N ARG A 97 -7.31 17.06 10.87
CA ARG A 97 -8.59 16.53 10.41
C ARG A 97 -9.13 17.26 9.17
N GLU A 98 -9.04 18.57 9.15
CA GLU A 98 -9.47 19.40 8.00
C GLU A 98 -8.58 19.12 6.78
N ALA A 99 -7.26 19.05 6.97
CA ALA A 99 -6.31 18.75 5.91
C ALA A 99 -6.58 17.37 5.27
N VAL A 100 -6.85 16.36 6.10
CA VAL A 100 -7.20 15.01 5.60
C VAL A 100 -8.52 15.05 4.84
N THR A 101 -9.54 15.76 5.34
CA THR A 101 -10.84 15.84 4.68
C THR A 101 -10.71 16.52 3.31
N GLU A 102 -9.95 17.58 3.23
CA GLU A 102 -9.70 18.31 1.96
C GLU A 102 -8.87 17.45 1.00
N ALA A 103 -7.78 16.84 1.49
CA ALA A 103 -6.95 15.91 0.71
C ALA A 103 -7.79 14.76 0.12
N MET A 104 -8.67 14.15 0.91
CA MET A 104 -9.54 13.08 0.43
C MET A 104 -10.48 13.54 -0.67
N GLY A 105 -10.97 14.79 -0.62
CA GLY A 105 -11.76 15.38 -1.71
C GLY A 105 -11.02 15.40 -3.04
N GLU A 106 -9.70 15.60 -3.02
CA GLU A 106 -8.87 15.63 -4.23
C GLU A 106 -8.46 14.23 -4.73
N ILE A 107 -8.20 13.27 -3.81
CA ILE A 107 -7.53 12.00 -4.16
C ILE A 107 -8.43 10.77 -4.23
N VAL A 108 -9.66 10.81 -3.73
CA VAL A 108 -10.59 9.65 -3.81
C VAL A 108 -10.80 9.20 -5.26
N GLY A 109 -11.03 10.15 -6.18
CA GLY A 109 -11.20 9.85 -7.60
C GLY A 109 -10.00 9.11 -8.21
N PRO A 110 -8.79 9.68 -8.12
CA PRO A 110 -7.55 9.02 -8.54
C PRO A 110 -7.35 7.62 -7.94
N ILE A 111 -7.53 7.43 -6.63
CA ILE A 111 -7.36 6.11 -5.98
C ILE A 111 -8.34 5.09 -6.56
N VAL A 112 -9.62 5.44 -6.65
CA VAL A 112 -10.64 4.56 -7.25
C VAL A 112 -10.28 4.26 -8.70
N GLY A 113 -9.80 5.25 -9.45
CA GLY A 113 -9.35 5.09 -10.83
C GLY A 113 -8.22 4.06 -10.97
N VAL A 114 -7.18 4.16 -10.12
CA VAL A 114 -6.06 3.20 -10.10
C VAL A 114 -6.56 1.79 -9.78
N VAL A 115 -7.39 1.63 -8.74
CA VAL A 115 -7.97 0.33 -8.37
C VAL A 115 -8.74 -0.28 -9.56
N LEU A 116 -9.60 0.50 -10.22
CA LEU A 116 -10.38 0.01 -11.37
C LEU A 116 -9.49 -0.37 -12.56
N VAL A 117 -8.46 0.41 -12.85
CA VAL A 117 -7.50 0.11 -13.94
C VAL A 117 -6.76 -1.19 -13.64
N LEU A 118 -6.23 -1.36 -12.43
CA LEU A 118 -5.54 -2.59 -12.05
C LEU A 118 -6.46 -3.82 -12.12
N LEU A 119 -7.69 -3.70 -11.63
CA LEU A 119 -8.67 -4.78 -11.75
C LEU A 119 -9.00 -5.09 -13.22
N ALA A 120 -9.15 -4.07 -14.06
CA ALA A 120 -9.41 -4.25 -15.49
C ALA A 120 -8.25 -4.95 -16.22
N VAL A 121 -7.02 -4.83 -15.73
CA VAL A 121 -5.85 -5.53 -16.26
C VAL A 121 -5.77 -6.97 -15.73
N PHE A 122 -5.91 -7.16 -14.41
CA PHE A 122 -5.66 -8.46 -13.79
C PHE A 122 -6.84 -9.43 -13.86
N ILE A 123 -8.09 -8.97 -13.80
CA ILE A 123 -9.27 -9.86 -13.88
C ILE A 123 -9.33 -10.64 -15.20
N PRO A 124 -9.11 -10.04 -16.39
CA PRO A 124 -9.13 -10.77 -17.66
C PRO A 124 -8.08 -11.88 -17.74
N THR A 125 -6.92 -11.70 -17.09
CA THR A 125 -5.86 -12.73 -17.10
C THR A 125 -6.29 -14.02 -16.38
N THR A 126 -7.30 -13.95 -15.53
CA THR A 126 -7.85 -15.14 -14.83
C THR A 126 -8.61 -16.10 -15.75
N PHE A 127 -8.99 -15.65 -16.95
CA PHE A 127 -9.73 -16.44 -17.94
C PHE A 127 -8.82 -17.15 -18.96
N ILE A 128 -7.49 -16.99 -18.83
CA ILE A 128 -6.53 -17.69 -19.67
C ILE A 128 -6.60 -19.19 -19.38
N SER A 129 -6.78 -20.01 -20.43
CA SER A 129 -6.89 -21.46 -20.33
C SER A 129 -5.51 -22.13 -20.35
N GLY A 130 -5.45 -23.39 -19.88
CA GLY A 130 -4.26 -24.22 -19.89
C GLY A 130 -3.45 -24.17 -18.59
N ILE A 131 -2.32 -24.90 -18.55
CA ILE A 131 -1.46 -25.03 -17.36
C ILE A 131 -0.89 -23.67 -16.95
N SER A 132 -0.41 -22.90 -17.91
CA SER A 132 0.06 -21.53 -17.68
C SER A 132 -1.06 -20.63 -17.16
N GLY A 133 -2.29 -20.80 -17.64
CA GLY A 133 -3.44 -20.05 -17.19
C GLY A 133 -3.76 -20.28 -15.71
N GLN A 134 -3.58 -21.49 -15.20
CA GLN A 134 -3.78 -21.78 -13.75
C GLN A 134 -2.76 -21.03 -12.88
N LEU A 135 -1.52 -20.94 -13.32
CA LEU A 135 -0.48 -20.18 -12.61
C LEU A 135 -0.78 -18.68 -12.63
N TYR A 136 -1.07 -18.13 -13.79
CA TYR A 136 -1.41 -16.71 -13.94
C TYR A 136 -2.69 -16.33 -13.19
N LYS A 137 -3.67 -17.23 -13.13
CA LYS A 137 -4.90 -17.01 -12.38
C LYS A 137 -4.65 -16.77 -10.89
N GLN A 138 -3.81 -17.60 -10.25
CA GLN A 138 -3.48 -17.40 -8.83
C GLN A 138 -2.76 -16.08 -8.58
N PHE A 139 -1.78 -15.75 -9.41
CA PHE A 139 -1.06 -14.47 -9.37
C PHE A 139 -2.00 -13.27 -9.53
N ALA A 140 -2.83 -13.30 -10.57
CA ALA A 140 -3.75 -12.22 -10.89
C ALA A 140 -4.81 -12.01 -9.79
N LEU A 141 -5.35 -13.10 -9.23
CA LEU A 141 -6.31 -13.01 -8.12
C LEU A 141 -5.66 -12.48 -6.84
N THR A 142 -4.41 -12.83 -6.58
CA THR A 142 -3.65 -12.29 -5.45
C THR A 142 -3.50 -10.77 -5.57
N ILE A 143 -3.08 -10.28 -6.73
CA ILE A 143 -2.92 -8.84 -6.97
C ILE A 143 -4.29 -8.14 -6.93
N ALA A 144 -5.31 -8.71 -7.55
CA ALA A 144 -6.65 -8.13 -7.55
C ALA A 144 -7.20 -7.99 -6.12
N ALA A 145 -7.06 -9.02 -5.29
CA ALA A 145 -7.46 -8.99 -3.88
C ALA A 145 -6.69 -7.91 -3.10
N ALA A 146 -5.37 -7.86 -3.28
CA ALA A 146 -4.53 -6.86 -2.63
C ALA A 146 -4.89 -5.44 -3.06
N THR A 147 -5.14 -5.22 -4.35
CA THR A 147 -5.54 -3.91 -4.89
C THR A 147 -6.86 -3.42 -4.30
N VAL A 148 -7.87 -4.28 -4.19
CA VAL A 148 -9.16 -3.93 -3.56
C VAL A 148 -8.97 -3.56 -2.10
N LEU A 149 -8.18 -4.35 -1.36
CA LEU A 149 -7.91 -4.09 0.06
C LEU A 149 -7.06 -2.84 0.25
N SER A 150 -6.09 -2.58 -0.64
CA SER A 150 -5.31 -1.35 -0.63
C SER A 150 -6.20 -0.13 -0.81
N GLY A 151 -7.02 -0.11 -1.85
CA GLY A 151 -7.96 0.97 -2.09
C GLY A 151 -8.91 1.19 -0.91
N PHE A 152 -9.46 0.12 -0.34
CA PHE A 152 -10.31 0.21 0.84
C PHE A 152 -9.57 0.80 2.05
N ASN A 153 -8.35 0.35 2.34
CA ASN A 153 -7.54 0.87 3.43
C ASN A 153 -7.14 2.34 3.20
N SER A 154 -6.82 2.70 1.97
CA SER A 154 -6.45 4.08 1.60
C SER A 154 -7.62 5.06 1.67
N LEU A 155 -8.85 4.57 1.53
CA LEU A 155 -10.05 5.38 1.68
C LEU A 155 -10.62 5.40 3.11
N THR A 156 -10.18 4.50 3.99
CA THR A 156 -10.73 4.36 5.35
C THR A 156 -9.66 4.46 6.43
N LEU A 157 -8.79 3.47 6.52
CA LEU A 157 -7.78 3.33 7.57
C LEU A 157 -6.73 4.44 7.49
N THR A 158 -6.18 4.67 6.30
CA THR A 158 -5.10 5.65 6.10
C THR A 158 -5.53 7.07 6.45
N PRO A 159 -6.68 7.60 6.00
CA PRO A 159 -7.16 8.92 6.41
C PRO A 159 -7.42 9.03 7.92
N ALA A 160 -7.95 7.97 8.53
CA ALA A 160 -8.17 7.94 9.98
C ALA A 160 -6.84 8.04 10.75
N LEU A 161 -5.83 7.30 10.32
CA LEU A 161 -4.49 7.37 10.90
C LEU A 161 -3.83 8.73 10.67
N CYS A 162 -3.99 9.32 9.48
CA CYS A 162 -3.52 10.68 9.18
C CYS A 162 -4.14 11.70 10.14
N ALA A 163 -5.44 11.66 10.35
CA ALA A 163 -6.13 12.58 11.24
C ALA A 163 -5.67 12.44 12.71
N LEU A 164 -5.22 11.25 13.13
CA LEU A 164 -4.76 10.96 14.48
C LEU A 164 -3.27 11.26 14.69
N PHE A 165 -2.42 10.90 13.75
CA PHE A 165 -0.96 10.92 13.94
C PHE A 165 -0.26 12.11 13.30
N LEU A 166 -0.83 12.73 12.25
CA LEU A 166 -0.21 13.89 11.63
C LEU A 166 -0.27 15.11 12.54
N GLN A 167 0.85 15.83 12.60
CA GLN A 167 0.96 17.12 13.28
C GLN A 167 1.70 18.07 12.34
N ALA A 168 1.29 19.35 12.33
CA ALA A 168 1.99 20.37 11.56
C ALA A 168 3.47 20.41 11.96
N ASN A 169 4.35 20.21 10.99
CA ASN A 169 5.79 20.29 11.21
C ASN A 169 6.18 21.74 11.48
N LYS A 170 6.54 22.05 12.73
CA LYS A 170 7.03 23.39 13.14
C LYS A 170 8.53 23.56 12.87
N GLU A 171 9.22 22.54 12.37
CA GLU A 171 10.67 22.60 12.14
C GLU A 171 11.03 22.61 10.65
N PRO A 172 12.08 23.37 10.27
CA PRO A 172 12.51 23.45 8.87
C PRO A 172 13.02 22.09 8.39
N LYS A 173 12.50 21.64 7.28
CA LYS A 173 12.95 20.44 6.55
C LYS A 173 14.47 20.48 6.35
N PHE A 174 15.10 19.36 6.55
CA PHE A 174 16.55 19.14 6.48
C PHE A 174 17.23 19.90 5.32
N PHE A 175 18.42 20.42 5.57
CA PHE A 175 19.24 21.32 4.75
C PHE A 175 19.47 20.92 3.28
N VAL A 176 19.26 19.67 2.91
CA VAL A 176 19.55 19.13 1.56
C VAL A 176 18.63 19.67 0.45
N PHE A 177 17.48 20.24 0.79
CA PHE A 177 16.51 20.80 -0.19
C PHE A 177 16.35 22.32 -0.12
N LYS A 178 17.35 23.02 0.40
CA LYS A 178 17.45 24.46 0.32
C LYS A 178 18.33 24.85 -0.89
N ALA A 179 17.86 24.57 -2.10
CA ALA A 179 18.39 25.16 -3.33
C ALA A 179 17.24 25.73 -4.13
#